data_ceee531219adabf205e69898ba0a9cfa
#
_entry.id   ceee531219adabf205e69898ba0a9cfa
#
_cell.length_a   1.000
_cell.length_b   1.000
_cell.length_c   1.000
_cell.angle_alpha   90.00
_cell.angle_beta   90.00
_cell.angle_gamma   90.00
#
_symmetry.space_group_name_H-M   'P 1'
#
loop_
_entity.id
_entity.type
_entity.pdbx_description
1 polymer ?
#
loop_
_entity_poly.entity_id
_entity_poly.type
_entity_poly.pdbx_seq_one_letter_code
_entity_poly.pdbx_strand_id
1 'polypeptide(L)'
;MPDERGRPSPPGLRWLGQALGAVPHGNAEGERIGYVLVPSASRPQMLVSPGERTAAWAALQRHSDAAPLKVRVAKELMAWACRAGLAGWIFSSPLPDSSIGLRTGSCVWPDLIAQIFGRRDLAVAISVGQVRPQIKPILHVATRAGQVLGHIKVGWNDVTGSLIRHEAASLVALASGALASTAAGDAAGGAETAGFPRVPQVLHHGIWHGRDVLAVSDIGGSRWYRRRRTGLPVPQTWRVGHALGVERGILGTSPLWRELSERVERLVGHEALDTPMAAALARVRDRVESWHASTELDFGLMHGDWAPWNMASIGSSLAVWDWERSRMRGPVGFDGLFFRFQVDLWIRLLPPEQALARTLRRLPETMAASGTAPEAGPAVLRLVMLEVALRQLEGVAAGAPVPARVYQALSGLLEQAGDERWRPGGPRTAAPPSPATAPPRKEASRPQRTGQNQSHSRRRSAE
;
A
#
# COMPACT_ATOMS: atom_id res chain seq x y z
N MET A 1 25.98 5.56 13.65
CA MET A 1 26.77 5.87 14.85
C MET A 1 26.22 5.03 15.98
N PRO A 2 27.01 4.43 16.83
CA PRO A 2 26.51 3.75 18.04
C PRO A 2 25.91 4.77 19.01
N ASP A 3 24.97 4.29 19.85
CA ASP A 3 24.42 5.10 20.95
C ASP A 3 25.52 5.43 22.01
N GLU A 4 25.21 6.28 22.97
CA GLU A 4 26.14 6.64 24.08
C GLU A 4 26.64 5.44 24.89
N ARG A 5 26.06 4.24 24.68
CA ARG A 5 26.45 2.96 25.26
C ARG A 5 27.13 2.02 24.24
N GLY A 6 27.55 2.54 23.07
CA GLY A 6 28.23 1.76 22.03
C GLY A 6 27.31 0.77 21.26
N ARG A 7 25.99 0.81 21.41
CA ARG A 7 25.07 -0.08 20.70
C ARG A 7 24.76 0.46 19.31
N PRO A 8 24.85 -0.36 18.25
CA PRO A 8 24.48 0.08 16.93
C PRO A 8 22.97 0.40 16.89
N SER A 9 22.63 1.59 16.37
CA SER A 9 21.23 1.91 16.09
C SER A 9 20.60 0.82 15.23
N PRO A 10 19.35 0.40 15.52
CA PRO A 10 18.67 -0.57 14.68
C PRO A 10 18.77 -0.14 13.20
N PRO A 11 19.29 -0.98 12.30
CA PRO A 11 19.57 -0.60 10.92
C PRO A 11 18.32 -0.04 10.20
N GLY A 12 17.12 -0.39 10.67
CA GLY A 12 15.86 0.09 10.12
C GLY A 12 15.44 1.53 10.46
N LEU A 13 16.17 2.27 11.32
CA LEU A 13 15.75 3.60 11.77
C LEU A 13 16.68 4.74 11.37
N ARG A 14 17.88 4.45 10.86
CA ARG A 14 18.85 5.49 10.43
C ARG A 14 18.26 6.41 9.35
N TRP A 15 17.54 5.82 8.40
CA TRP A 15 16.89 6.56 7.32
C TRP A 15 15.82 7.55 7.85
N LEU A 16 15.16 7.20 8.96
CA LEU A 16 14.11 8.04 9.54
C LEU A 16 14.69 9.36 10.09
N GLY A 17 15.83 9.29 10.77
CA GLY A 17 16.55 10.50 11.20
C GLY A 17 16.92 11.38 10.02
N GLN A 18 17.43 10.78 8.94
CA GLN A 18 17.70 11.49 7.69
C GLN A 18 16.42 12.07 7.08
N ALA A 19 15.34 11.28 7.05
CA ALA A 19 14.06 11.67 6.48
C ALA A 19 13.43 12.85 7.25
N LEU A 20 13.48 12.83 8.57
CA LEU A 20 12.86 13.86 9.41
C LEU A 20 13.75 15.05 9.73
N GLY A 21 14.96 15.11 9.16
CA GLY A 21 15.86 16.24 9.35
C GLY A 21 16.44 16.32 10.77
N ALA A 22 16.69 15.17 11.40
CA ALA A 22 17.42 15.12 12.67
C ALA A 22 18.80 15.73 12.47
N VAL A 23 19.00 16.95 13.00
CA VAL A 23 20.29 17.63 12.96
C VAL A 23 21.22 16.90 13.92
N PRO A 24 22.48 16.62 13.52
CA PRO A 24 23.49 16.12 14.44
C PRO A 24 23.69 17.13 15.57
N HIS A 25 23.66 16.68 16.79
CA HIS A 25 23.99 17.36 18.04
C HIS A 25 24.52 18.79 17.97
N GLY A 26 23.65 19.74 18.17
CA GLY A 26 23.97 21.07 18.73
C GLY A 26 23.22 21.21 20.07
N ASN A 27 23.81 21.93 21.01
CA ASN A 27 23.31 22.15 22.39
C ASN A 27 21.98 22.93 22.42
N ALA A 28 20.91 22.39 21.86
CA ALA A 28 19.59 22.99 21.93
C ALA A 28 18.85 22.45 23.15
N GLU A 29 18.60 23.29 24.14
CA GLU A 29 17.65 23.09 25.22
C GLU A 29 16.24 23.08 24.63
N GLY A 30 15.62 21.92 24.50
CA GLY A 30 14.24 21.74 24.06
C GLY A 30 13.57 20.56 24.77
N GLU A 31 12.27 20.65 24.97
CA GLU A 31 11.50 19.58 25.58
C GLU A 31 11.59 18.31 24.71
N ARG A 32 11.97 17.18 25.29
CA ARG A 32 12.13 15.91 24.60
C ARG A 32 10.75 15.25 24.45
N ILE A 33 10.26 15.13 23.22
CA ILE A 33 9.10 14.29 22.94
C ILE A 33 9.58 12.84 22.86
N GLY A 34 9.25 12.05 23.89
CA GLY A 34 9.51 10.62 23.87
C GLY A 34 8.58 9.91 22.89
N TYR A 35 9.15 9.14 21.96
CA TYR A 35 8.39 8.26 21.10
C TYR A 35 8.66 6.79 21.45
N VAL A 36 7.63 5.96 21.31
CA VAL A 36 7.72 4.51 21.49
C VAL A 36 7.52 3.85 20.12
N LEU A 37 8.33 2.84 19.84
CA LEU A 37 8.26 2.06 18.60
C LEU A 37 7.22 0.94 18.71
N VAL A 38 6.25 0.94 17.85
CA VAL A 38 5.17 -0.05 17.82
C VAL A 38 5.28 -0.89 16.53
N PRO A 39 5.24 -2.22 16.60
CA PRO A 39 5.14 -3.06 17.79
C PRO A 39 6.47 -3.27 18.53
N SER A 40 7.62 -3.04 17.91
CA SER A 40 8.93 -3.20 18.54
C SER A 40 10.05 -2.49 17.77
N ALA A 41 11.20 -2.32 18.40
CA ALA A 41 12.38 -1.74 17.76
C ALA A 41 12.94 -2.61 16.60
N SER A 42 12.75 -3.94 16.65
CA SER A 42 13.21 -4.85 15.60
C SER A 42 12.32 -4.84 14.34
N ARG A 43 11.05 -4.43 14.48
CA ARG A 43 10.09 -4.32 13.37
C ARG A 43 9.20 -3.09 13.55
N PRO A 44 9.78 -1.89 13.54
CA PRO A 44 9.02 -0.67 13.76
C PRO A 44 8.03 -0.47 12.60
N GLN A 45 6.78 -0.18 12.94
CA GLN A 45 5.76 0.23 11.96
C GLN A 45 5.29 1.66 12.22
N MET A 46 5.32 2.08 13.47
CA MET A 46 4.86 3.40 13.88
C MET A 46 5.61 3.89 15.09
N LEU A 47 5.83 5.19 15.16
CA LEU A 47 6.26 5.91 16.36
C LEU A 47 5.04 6.62 16.92
N VAL A 48 4.82 6.43 18.21
CA VAL A 48 3.72 7.09 18.96
C VAL A 48 4.25 7.74 20.22
N SER A 49 3.72 8.90 20.57
CA SER A 49 4.02 9.52 21.85
C SER A 49 3.14 8.88 22.94
N PRO A 50 3.71 8.35 24.03
CA PRO A 50 2.95 7.77 25.14
C PRO A 50 2.01 8.76 25.81
N GLY A 51 2.34 10.06 25.79
CA GLY A 51 1.51 11.13 26.34
C GLY A 51 0.25 11.42 25.52
N GLU A 52 0.27 11.12 24.22
CA GLU A 52 -0.80 11.44 23.27
C GLU A 52 -1.67 10.20 22.94
N ARG A 53 -2.24 9.60 23.97
CA ARG A 53 -2.93 8.29 23.95
C ARG A 53 -4.00 8.18 22.87
N THR A 54 -4.84 9.21 22.74
CA THR A 54 -5.97 9.19 21.80
C THR A 54 -5.52 9.36 20.36
N ALA A 55 -4.52 10.21 20.11
CA ALA A 55 -3.94 10.39 18.77
C ALA A 55 -3.17 9.15 18.34
N ALA A 56 -2.40 8.52 19.22
CA ALA A 56 -1.72 7.25 18.95
C ALA A 56 -2.70 6.14 18.59
N TRP A 57 -3.80 6.04 19.34
CA TRP A 57 -4.89 5.11 19.03
C TRP A 57 -5.52 5.39 17.67
N ALA A 58 -5.83 6.65 17.36
CA ALA A 58 -6.45 7.03 16.09
C ALA A 58 -5.55 6.72 14.89
N ALA A 59 -4.24 6.96 15.01
CA ALA A 59 -3.26 6.65 13.97
C ALA A 59 -3.12 5.14 13.74
N LEU A 60 -3.01 4.33 14.80
CA LEU A 60 -2.92 2.88 14.70
C LEU A 60 -4.16 2.25 14.07
N GLN A 61 -5.32 2.82 14.35
CA GLN A 61 -6.59 2.35 13.81
C GLN A 61 -6.70 2.51 12.28
N ARG A 62 -6.08 3.53 11.71
CA ARG A 62 -6.11 3.79 10.26
C ARG A 62 -5.20 2.86 9.45
N HIS A 63 -4.25 2.24 10.08
CA HIS A 63 -3.19 1.48 9.40
C HIS A 63 -3.47 -0.03 9.21
N SER A 64 -4.66 -0.54 9.55
CA SER A 64 -4.77 -1.99 9.80
C SER A 64 -5.84 -2.76 9.05
N ASP A 65 -6.71 -2.14 8.28
CA ASP A 65 -7.94 -2.81 7.85
C ASP A 65 -7.76 -3.83 6.71
N ALA A 66 -6.75 -3.68 5.88
CA ALA A 66 -6.48 -4.60 4.77
C ALA A 66 -5.51 -5.76 5.10
N ALA A 67 -5.24 -5.99 6.38
CA ALA A 67 -4.32 -7.04 6.82
C ALA A 67 -5.05 -8.37 7.15
N PRO A 68 -4.34 -9.51 7.12
CA PRO A 68 -4.86 -10.79 7.60
C PRO A 68 -5.39 -10.70 9.03
N LEU A 69 -6.41 -11.51 9.38
CA LEU A 69 -7.13 -11.41 10.64
C LEU A 69 -6.21 -11.38 11.88
N LYS A 70 -5.20 -12.24 11.92
CA LYS A 70 -4.22 -12.29 13.03
C LYS A 70 -3.49 -10.97 13.22
N VAL A 71 -3.06 -10.34 12.13
CA VAL A 71 -2.37 -9.05 12.14
C VAL A 71 -3.32 -7.94 12.58
N ARG A 72 -4.56 -7.98 12.13
CA ARG A 72 -5.59 -7.01 12.53
C ARG A 72 -5.89 -7.06 14.00
N VAL A 73 -6.09 -8.27 14.56
CA VAL A 73 -6.32 -8.46 16.00
C VAL A 73 -5.13 -7.94 16.80
N ALA A 74 -3.90 -8.27 16.40
CA ALA A 74 -2.70 -7.76 17.06
C ALA A 74 -2.63 -6.22 17.05
N LYS A 75 -2.92 -5.59 15.91
CA LYS A 75 -2.92 -4.12 15.79
C LYS A 75 -4.04 -3.47 16.61
N GLU A 76 -5.21 -4.10 16.69
CA GLU A 76 -6.30 -3.63 17.52
C GLU A 76 -5.93 -3.65 19.02
N LEU A 77 -5.31 -4.74 19.47
CA LEU A 77 -4.80 -4.84 20.84
C LEU A 77 -3.73 -3.78 21.13
N MET A 78 -2.83 -3.53 20.17
CA MET A 78 -1.82 -2.46 20.29
C MET A 78 -2.47 -1.08 20.36
N ALA A 79 -3.48 -0.81 19.54
CA ALA A 79 -4.21 0.46 19.59
C ALA A 79 -4.91 0.66 20.94
N TRP A 80 -5.55 -0.37 21.48
CA TRP A 80 -6.15 -0.35 22.82
C TRP A 80 -5.11 -0.16 23.93
N ALA A 81 -3.95 -0.81 23.83
CA ALA A 81 -2.85 -0.60 24.77
C ALA A 81 -2.37 0.87 24.78
N CYS A 82 -2.25 1.49 23.59
CA CYS A 82 -1.93 2.91 23.50
C CYS A 82 -3.00 3.77 24.15
N ARG A 83 -4.28 3.50 23.89
CA ARG A 83 -5.40 4.25 24.48
C ARG A 83 -5.46 4.11 26.00
N ALA A 84 -5.15 2.92 26.54
CA ALA A 84 -5.09 2.66 27.97
C ALA A 84 -3.86 3.28 28.65
N GLY A 85 -2.93 3.85 27.89
CA GLY A 85 -1.68 4.41 28.42
C GLY A 85 -0.61 3.36 28.73
N LEU A 86 -0.80 2.13 28.28
CA LEU A 86 0.13 1.01 28.49
C LEU A 86 1.24 0.93 27.45
N ALA A 87 1.24 1.83 26.47
CA ALA A 87 2.20 1.80 25.34
C ALA A 87 3.66 1.82 25.82
N GLY A 88 4.00 2.69 26.77
CA GLY A 88 5.35 2.79 27.31
C GLY A 88 5.78 1.56 28.12
N TRP A 89 4.83 0.81 28.66
CA TRP A 89 5.10 -0.39 29.45
C TRP A 89 5.16 -1.66 28.60
N ILE A 90 4.27 -1.80 27.60
CA ILE A 90 4.19 -2.98 26.74
C ILE A 90 5.23 -2.94 25.63
N PHE A 91 5.46 -1.76 25.04
CA PHE A 91 6.40 -1.56 23.94
C PHE A 91 7.71 -0.96 24.44
N SER A 92 8.22 -1.48 25.55
CA SER A 92 9.34 -0.99 26.33
C SER A 92 10.72 -1.09 25.67
N SER A 93 10.82 -0.61 24.44
CA SER A 93 12.10 -0.19 23.89
C SER A 93 12.01 1.32 23.70
N PRO A 94 12.28 2.11 24.76
CA PRO A 94 12.48 3.53 24.55
C PRO A 94 13.57 3.65 23.50
N LEU A 95 13.31 4.44 22.46
CA LEU A 95 14.39 4.82 21.56
C LEU A 95 15.48 5.40 22.43
N PRO A 96 16.72 4.87 22.38
CA PRO A 96 17.82 5.53 23.06
C PRO A 96 17.79 6.97 22.57
N ASP A 97 17.85 7.93 23.48
CA ASP A 97 17.69 9.38 23.26
C ASP A 97 18.54 9.95 22.11
N SER A 98 19.57 9.23 21.71
CA SER A 98 20.54 9.58 20.68
C SER A 98 20.19 9.05 19.27
N SER A 99 19.27 8.09 19.10
CA SER A 99 19.09 7.42 17.81
C SER A 99 18.05 8.07 16.88
N ILE A 100 17.13 8.85 17.41
CA ILE A 100 16.26 9.74 16.65
C ILE A 100 16.23 11.06 17.43
N GLY A 101 17.04 12.02 17.04
CA GLY A 101 17.08 13.35 17.65
C GLY A 101 15.83 14.16 17.31
N LEU A 102 14.64 13.65 17.64
CA LEU A 102 13.40 14.40 17.62
C LEU A 102 13.32 15.27 18.88
N ARG A 103 14.28 16.17 19.03
CA ARG A 103 14.21 17.22 20.03
C ARG A 103 13.31 18.34 19.55
N THR A 104 12.39 18.79 20.38
CA THR A 104 11.52 19.93 20.07
C THR A 104 12.26 21.20 19.71
N GLY A 105 13.49 21.40 20.18
CA GLY A 105 14.31 22.56 19.86
C GLY A 105 15.04 22.52 18.51
N SER A 106 15.19 21.35 17.92
CA SER A 106 15.80 21.17 16.58
C SER A 106 14.81 20.54 15.56
N CYS A 107 13.62 20.19 16.02
CA CYS A 107 12.57 19.59 15.16
C CYS A 107 11.70 20.71 14.63
N VAL A 108 11.88 21.03 13.37
CA VAL A 108 11.11 22.08 12.65
C VAL A 108 9.66 21.64 12.28
N TRP A 109 9.28 20.39 12.55
CA TRP A 109 7.96 19.86 12.22
C TRP A 109 6.81 20.51 12.96
N PRO A 110 6.91 20.89 14.27
CA PRO A 110 5.85 21.60 14.95
C PRO A 110 5.47 22.93 14.29
N ASP A 111 6.46 23.65 13.75
CA ASP A 111 6.21 24.93 13.06
C ASP A 111 5.55 24.73 11.70
N LEU A 112 6.00 23.73 10.91
CA LEU A 112 5.33 23.35 9.66
C LEU A 112 3.89 22.91 9.92
N ILE A 113 3.67 22.06 10.92
CA ILE A 113 2.34 21.58 11.30
C ILE A 113 1.44 22.75 11.73
N ALA A 114 1.97 23.65 12.54
CA ALA A 114 1.24 24.84 12.97
C ALA A 114 0.89 25.75 11.79
N GLN A 115 1.80 25.91 10.86
CA GLN A 115 1.56 26.68 9.63
C GLN A 115 0.47 26.05 8.77
N ILE A 116 0.49 24.74 8.56
CA ILE A 116 -0.46 24.03 7.68
C ILE A 116 -1.84 23.97 8.32
N PHE A 117 -1.93 23.63 9.61
CA PHE A 117 -3.20 23.37 10.28
C PHE A 117 -3.73 24.55 11.11
N GLY A 118 -2.97 25.65 11.19
CA GLY A 118 -3.35 26.85 11.96
C GLY A 118 -3.38 26.66 13.48
N ARG A 119 -2.74 25.59 14.01
CA ARG A 119 -2.81 25.19 15.41
C ARG A 119 -1.48 24.63 15.91
N ARG A 120 -1.15 24.85 17.19
CA ARG A 120 0.06 24.32 17.84
C ARG A 120 -0.22 23.16 18.81
N ASP A 121 -1.48 22.98 19.21
CA ASP A 121 -1.91 21.96 20.21
C ASP A 121 -2.23 20.62 19.53
N LEU A 122 -1.40 20.19 18.61
CA LEU A 122 -1.61 18.99 17.82
C LEU A 122 -0.68 17.85 18.24
N ALA A 123 -1.20 16.64 18.14
CA ALA A 123 -0.47 15.40 18.39
C ALA A 123 -0.07 14.76 17.05
N VAL A 124 1.10 14.13 17.04
CA VAL A 124 1.65 13.49 15.85
C VAL A 124 2.03 12.04 16.16
N ALA A 125 1.59 11.13 15.28
CA ALA A 125 2.12 9.79 15.21
C ALA A 125 2.79 9.59 13.85
N ILE A 126 3.87 8.82 13.77
CA ILE A 126 4.67 8.70 12.56
C ILE A 126 4.66 7.25 12.07
N SER A 127 4.08 7.01 10.89
CA SER A 127 4.21 5.72 10.23
C SER A 127 5.55 5.63 9.52
N VAL A 128 6.27 4.53 9.77
CA VAL A 128 7.60 4.29 9.21
C VAL A 128 7.65 3.10 8.26
N GLY A 129 6.64 2.23 8.26
CA GLY A 129 6.54 1.07 7.37
C GLY A 129 7.79 0.18 7.33
N GLN A 130 7.85 -0.73 6.37
CA GLN A 130 9.05 -1.54 6.12
C GLN A 130 10.07 -0.76 5.29
N VAL A 131 11.36 -0.86 5.63
CA VAL A 131 12.44 -0.16 4.91
C VAL A 131 12.47 -0.61 3.44
N ARG A 132 12.17 0.33 2.55
CA ARG A 132 12.23 0.20 1.09
C ARG A 132 12.70 1.54 0.53
N PRO A 133 13.35 1.61 -0.65
CA PRO A 133 13.79 2.89 -1.21
C PRO A 133 12.68 3.92 -1.42
N GLN A 134 11.47 3.43 -1.65
CA GLN A 134 10.27 4.23 -1.89
C GLN A 134 9.47 4.54 -0.61
N ILE A 135 9.96 4.10 0.56
CA ILE A 135 9.25 4.34 1.81
C ILE A 135 9.35 5.83 2.18
N LYS A 136 8.24 6.38 2.60
CA LYS A 136 8.13 7.74 3.11
C LYS A 136 7.64 7.70 4.55
N PRO A 137 8.21 8.48 5.46
CA PRO A 137 7.56 8.70 6.73
C PRO A 137 6.27 9.47 6.51
N ILE A 138 5.20 9.05 7.18
CA ILE A 138 3.90 9.71 7.15
C ILE A 138 3.58 10.17 8.56
N LEU A 139 3.45 11.47 8.73
CA LEU A 139 3.03 12.08 9.98
C LEU A 139 1.50 12.15 10.00
N HIS A 140 0.88 11.45 10.92
CA HIS A 140 -0.56 11.52 11.17
C HIS A 140 -0.80 12.64 12.17
N VAL A 141 -1.42 13.71 11.72
CA VAL A 141 -1.67 14.90 12.53
C VAL A 141 -3.10 14.85 13.08
N ALA A 142 -3.22 14.93 14.39
CA ALA A 142 -4.51 14.85 15.07
C ALA A 142 -4.61 15.87 16.21
N THR A 143 -5.84 16.21 16.59
CA THR A 143 -6.09 16.90 17.85
C THR A 143 -5.81 15.96 19.03
N ARG A 144 -5.58 16.50 20.22
CA ARG A 144 -5.45 15.70 21.46
C ARG A 144 -6.70 14.87 21.76
N ALA A 145 -7.86 15.30 21.28
CA ALA A 145 -9.11 14.53 21.35
C ALA A 145 -9.15 13.34 20.36
N GLY A 146 -8.15 13.19 19.48
CA GLY A 146 -8.03 12.08 18.54
C GLY A 146 -8.75 12.29 17.20
N GLN A 147 -9.20 13.50 16.88
CA GLN A 147 -9.67 13.84 15.55
C GLN A 147 -8.46 13.99 14.64
N VAL A 148 -8.34 13.13 13.64
CA VAL A 148 -7.30 13.25 12.61
C VAL A 148 -7.66 14.39 11.67
N LEU A 149 -6.73 15.31 11.46
CA LEU A 149 -6.89 16.49 10.61
C LEU A 149 -6.31 16.24 9.21
N GLY A 150 -5.22 15.47 9.14
CA GLY A 150 -4.57 15.17 7.89
C GLY A 150 -3.29 14.37 8.07
N HIS A 151 -2.59 14.21 6.95
CA HIS A 151 -1.38 13.41 6.85
C HIS A 151 -0.29 14.21 6.12
N ILE A 152 0.94 14.17 6.63
CA ILE A 152 2.08 14.81 5.98
C ILE A 152 3.02 13.71 5.50
N LYS A 153 3.27 13.62 4.21
CA LYS A 153 4.26 12.74 3.57
C LYS A 153 5.55 13.50 3.36
N VAL A 154 6.69 12.88 3.67
CA VAL A 154 8.01 13.51 3.57
C VAL A 154 8.89 12.75 2.59
N GLY A 155 9.39 13.43 1.57
CA GLY A 155 10.41 12.90 0.65
C GLY A 155 11.79 13.05 1.27
N TRP A 156 12.59 12.00 1.29
CA TRP A 156 13.93 12.02 1.90
C TRP A 156 15.04 11.65 0.92
N ASN A 157 14.66 11.24 -0.29
CA ASN A 157 15.56 10.99 -1.42
C ASN A 157 14.84 11.38 -2.72
N ASP A 158 15.54 11.38 -3.84
CA ASP A 158 15.00 11.79 -5.14
C ASP A 158 13.79 10.99 -5.58
N VAL A 159 13.77 9.68 -5.31
CA VAL A 159 12.66 8.80 -5.65
C VAL A 159 11.41 9.20 -4.88
N THR A 160 11.53 9.34 -3.57
CA THR A 160 10.39 9.69 -2.71
C THR A 160 9.93 11.13 -2.92
N GLY A 161 10.86 12.05 -3.21
CA GLY A 161 10.54 13.43 -3.59
C GLY A 161 9.74 13.48 -4.90
N SER A 162 10.19 12.74 -5.91
CA SER A 162 9.46 12.63 -7.20
C SER A 162 8.05 12.07 -7.01
N LEU A 163 7.88 11.04 -6.20
CA LEU A 163 6.56 10.46 -5.90
C LEU A 163 5.64 11.46 -5.19
N ILE A 164 6.17 12.26 -4.26
CA ILE A 164 5.41 13.31 -3.56
C ILE A 164 4.96 14.40 -4.52
N ARG A 165 5.85 14.89 -5.38
CA ARG A 165 5.51 15.90 -6.40
C ARG A 165 4.44 15.35 -7.36
N HIS A 166 4.59 14.11 -7.78
CA HIS A 166 3.61 13.46 -8.66
C HIS A 166 2.24 13.32 -7.99
N GLU A 167 2.19 12.87 -6.73
CA GLU A 167 0.93 12.75 -5.98
C GLU A 167 0.25 14.10 -5.81
N ALA A 168 1.00 15.15 -5.47
CA ALA A 168 0.47 16.50 -5.34
C ALA A 168 -0.16 17.00 -6.65
N ALA A 169 0.55 16.85 -7.77
CA ALA A 169 0.05 17.22 -9.09
C ALA A 169 -1.20 16.42 -9.47
N SER A 170 -1.20 15.12 -9.20
CA SER A 170 -2.34 14.23 -9.45
C SER A 170 -3.58 14.64 -8.66
N LEU A 171 -3.43 14.90 -7.36
CA LEU A 171 -4.55 15.32 -6.51
C LEU A 171 -5.14 16.68 -6.94
N VAL A 172 -4.29 17.62 -7.36
CA VAL A 172 -4.75 18.91 -7.90
C VAL A 172 -5.53 18.71 -9.21
N ALA A 173 -5.00 17.88 -10.12
CA ALA A 173 -5.69 17.58 -11.38
C ALA A 173 -7.03 16.86 -11.15
N LEU A 174 -7.08 15.92 -10.21
CA LEU A 174 -8.30 15.20 -9.84
C LEU A 174 -9.35 16.14 -9.24
N ALA A 175 -8.95 17.08 -8.38
CA ALA A 175 -9.87 18.06 -7.81
C ALA A 175 -10.46 18.96 -8.90
N SER A 176 -9.66 19.41 -9.86
CA SER A 176 -10.11 20.20 -11.00
C SER A 176 -11.02 19.44 -11.94
N GLY A 177 -10.69 18.18 -12.23
CA GLY A 177 -11.51 17.29 -13.07
C GLY A 177 -12.84 16.91 -12.43
N ALA A 178 -12.87 16.70 -11.12
CA ALA A 178 -14.11 16.44 -10.38
C ALA A 178 -15.04 17.64 -10.42
N LEU A 179 -14.52 18.87 -10.28
CA LEU A 179 -15.30 20.11 -10.39
C LEU A 179 -15.87 20.31 -11.80
N ALA A 180 -15.10 20.01 -12.84
CA ALA A 180 -15.57 20.07 -14.21
C ALA A 180 -16.68 19.04 -14.50
N SER A 181 -16.57 17.84 -13.94
CA SER A 181 -17.57 16.77 -14.08
C SER A 181 -18.88 17.10 -13.35
N THR A 182 -18.83 17.72 -12.15
CA THR A 182 -20.03 18.17 -11.44
C THR A 182 -20.73 19.28 -12.18
N ALA A 183 -20.01 20.27 -12.68
CA ALA A 183 -20.57 21.37 -13.47
C ALA A 183 -21.25 20.89 -14.76
N ALA A 184 -20.69 19.87 -15.42
CA ALA A 184 -21.31 19.24 -16.60
C ALA A 184 -22.55 18.39 -16.24
N GLY A 185 -22.56 17.76 -15.06
CA GLY A 185 -23.70 16.97 -14.56
C GLY A 185 -24.89 17.83 -14.16
N ASP A 186 -24.66 18.98 -13.56
CA ASP A 186 -25.70 19.93 -13.20
C ASP A 186 -26.40 20.52 -14.45
N ALA A 187 -25.66 20.69 -15.54
CA ALA A 187 -26.22 21.13 -16.84
C ALA A 187 -27.07 20.04 -17.53
N ALA A 188 -26.87 18.76 -17.18
CA ALA A 188 -27.56 17.60 -17.79
C ALA A 188 -28.71 17.04 -16.94
N GLY A 189 -29.11 17.71 -15.84
CA GLY A 189 -30.26 17.32 -15.01
C GLY A 189 -30.01 16.11 -14.11
N GLY A 190 -29.20 16.26 -13.07
CA GLY A 190 -29.41 15.56 -11.80
C GLY A 190 -29.07 14.07 -11.74
N ALA A 191 -28.13 13.57 -12.49
CA ALA A 191 -27.47 12.29 -12.14
C ALA A 191 -26.29 12.62 -11.22
N GLU A 192 -26.43 12.30 -9.92
CA GLU A 192 -25.25 12.17 -9.03
C GLU A 192 -24.11 11.57 -9.85
N THR A 193 -22.93 12.18 -9.80
CA THR A 193 -21.70 11.64 -10.39
C THR A 193 -21.33 10.33 -9.65
N ALA A 194 -22.18 9.33 -9.84
CA ALA A 194 -22.09 8.02 -9.24
C ALA A 194 -20.87 7.32 -9.80
N GLY A 195 -19.69 7.61 -9.27
CA GLY A 195 -18.50 6.89 -9.66
C GLY A 195 -17.15 7.54 -9.35
N PHE A 196 -17.07 8.87 -9.16
CA PHE A 196 -15.77 9.46 -8.83
C PHE A 196 -15.43 9.24 -7.34
N PRO A 197 -14.26 8.68 -7.01
CA PRO A 197 -13.90 8.45 -5.62
C PRO A 197 -13.63 9.80 -4.90
N ARG A 198 -13.93 9.85 -3.61
CA ARG A 198 -13.44 10.93 -2.76
C ARG A 198 -11.92 10.82 -2.66
N VAL A 199 -11.25 11.92 -2.92
CA VAL A 199 -9.79 12.01 -2.86
C VAL A 199 -9.36 12.99 -1.78
N PRO A 200 -8.17 12.83 -1.16
CA PRO A 200 -7.64 13.82 -0.23
C PRO A 200 -7.44 15.18 -0.91
N GLN A 201 -7.72 16.25 -0.17
CA GLN A 201 -7.39 17.61 -0.61
C GLN A 201 -5.93 17.91 -0.29
N VAL A 202 -5.22 18.57 -1.18
CA VAL A 202 -3.88 19.09 -0.91
C VAL A 202 -4.01 20.31 0.01
N LEU A 203 -3.47 20.18 1.22
CA LEU A 203 -3.41 21.27 2.21
C LEU A 203 -2.13 22.08 2.08
N HIS A 204 -1.04 21.43 1.71
CA HIS A 204 0.25 22.05 1.46
C HIS A 204 1.11 21.15 0.58
N HIS A 205 1.83 21.75 -0.35
CA HIS A 205 2.90 21.08 -1.11
C HIS A 205 4.04 22.06 -1.31
N GLY A 206 5.27 21.62 -1.02
CA GLY A 206 6.44 22.47 -1.16
C GLY A 206 7.71 21.80 -0.64
N ILE A 207 8.77 22.62 -0.58
CA ILE A 207 10.05 22.20 -0.02
C ILE A 207 10.14 22.70 1.42
N TRP A 208 10.44 21.79 2.33
CA TRP A 208 10.70 22.09 3.73
C TRP A 208 12.07 21.55 4.16
N HIS A 209 12.99 22.44 4.50
CA HIS A 209 14.38 22.10 4.81
C HIS A 209 15.03 21.15 3.78
N GLY A 210 14.88 21.49 2.49
CA GLY A 210 15.46 20.73 1.38
C GLY A 210 14.73 19.42 1.06
N ARG A 211 13.52 19.18 1.60
CA ARG A 211 12.72 17.97 1.38
C ARG A 211 11.38 18.30 0.76
N ASP A 212 10.95 17.47 -0.18
CA ASP A 212 9.59 17.53 -0.68
C ASP A 212 8.60 17.13 0.42
N VAL A 213 7.60 17.94 0.64
CA VAL A 213 6.56 17.71 1.63
C VAL A 213 5.19 17.87 0.99
N LEU A 214 4.29 16.92 1.26
CA LEU A 214 2.89 16.97 0.87
C LEU A 214 2.01 16.75 2.09
N ALA A 215 1.23 17.74 2.45
CA ALA A 215 0.16 17.59 3.43
C ALA A 215 -1.18 17.43 2.73
N VAL A 216 -1.94 16.43 3.14
CA VAL A 216 -3.26 16.13 2.60
C VAL A 216 -4.28 16.04 3.73
N SER A 217 -5.54 16.40 3.40
CA SER A 217 -6.65 16.27 4.33
C SER A 217 -6.92 14.81 4.68
N ASP A 218 -7.47 14.60 5.87
CA ASP A 218 -8.11 13.33 6.17
C ASP A 218 -9.44 13.23 5.42
N ILE A 219 -9.64 12.15 4.68
CA ILE A 219 -10.89 11.96 3.92
C ILE A 219 -11.99 11.26 4.71
N GLY A 220 -11.78 11.15 6.02
CA GLY A 220 -12.81 10.71 6.95
C GLY A 220 -12.91 9.20 7.11
N GLY A 221 -13.59 8.77 8.15
CA GLY A 221 -13.99 7.39 8.28
C GLY A 221 -13.27 6.53 9.34
N SER A 222 -12.84 7.12 10.47
CA SER A 222 -12.12 6.39 11.52
C SER A 222 -12.93 5.29 12.24
N ARG A 223 -14.25 5.33 12.23
CA ARG A 223 -15.07 4.36 12.97
C ARG A 223 -15.97 3.48 12.09
N TRP A 224 -16.32 3.91 10.90
CA TRP A 224 -17.28 3.22 10.04
C TRP A 224 -16.65 2.11 9.21
N TYR A 225 -15.39 2.22 8.89
CA TYR A 225 -14.62 1.26 8.11
C TYR A 225 -14.58 -0.14 8.74
N ARG A 226 -14.60 -0.23 10.07
CA ARG A 226 -14.54 -1.50 10.81
C ARG A 226 -15.77 -2.36 10.70
N ARG A 227 -16.96 -1.83 10.46
CA ARG A 227 -18.20 -2.60 10.54
C ARG A 227 -18.60 -3.29 9.24
N ARG A 228 -18.17 -2.82 8.09
CA ARG A 228 -18.46 -3.48 6.81
C ARG A 228 -17.30 -4.36 6.35
N ARG A 229 -17.06 -5.43 7.08
CA ARG A 229 -16.01 -6.45 6.86
C ARG A 229 -16.19 -7.30 5.61
N THR A 230 -17.20 -7.13 4.80
CA THR A 230 -17.56 -8.04 3.71
C THR A 230 -17.37 -7.45 2.33
N GLY A 231 -17.00 -6.18 2.21
CA GLY A 231 -16.92 -5.53 0.92
C GLY A 231 -15.49 -5.13 0.56
N LEU A 232 -14.70 -6.04 0.00
CA LEU A 232 -13.76 -5.60 -1.02
C LEU A 232 -14.57 -4.75 -2.01
N PRO A 233 -14.04 -3.58 -2.47
CA PRO A 233 -14.80 -2.68 -3.34
C PRO A 233 -15.43 -3.48 -4.47
N VAL A 234 -16.71 -3.23 -4.69
CA VAL A 234 -17.50 -3.91 -5.72
C VAL A 234 -16.88 -3.61 -7.09
N PRO A 235 -17.01 -4.49 -8.06
CA PRO A 235 -16.52 -4.27 -9.43
C PRO A 235 -16.86 -2.91 -10.04
N GLN A 236 -17.97 -2.28 -9.63
CA GLN A 236 -18.34 -0.92 -10.07
C GLN A 236 -17.26 0.13 -9.79
N THR A 237 -16.43 -0.06 -8.76
CA THR A 237 -15.34 0.87 -8.46
C THR A 237 -14.22 0.81 -9.48
N TRP A 238 -14.14 -0.24 -10.31
CA TRP A 238 -13.14 -0.36 -11.36
C TRP A 238 -13.43 0.52 -12.57
N ARG A 239 -14.63 1.10 -12.66
CA ARG A 239 -14.97 2.11 -13.66
C ARG A 239 -14.36 3.49 -13.40
N VAL A 240 -13.57 3.64 -12.34
CA VAL A 240 -12.82 4.88 -12.10
C VAL A 240 -12.00 5.31 -13.32
N GLY A 241 -11.56 4.37 -14.15
CA GLY A 241 -10.90 4.65 -15.42
C GLY A 241 -11.69 5.55 -16.37
N HIS A 242 -13.01 5.58 -16.25
CA HIS A 242 -13.90 6.41 -17.07
C HIS A 242 -14.25 7.77 -16.43
N ALA A 243 -13.79 8.03 -15.22
CA ALA A 243 -14.22 9.18 -14.42
C ALA A 243 -13.87 10.54 -15.04
N LEU A 244 -12.81 10.62 -15.83
CA LEU A 244 -12.36 11.83 -16.52
C LEU A 244 -12.40 11.72 -18.05
N GLY A 245 -13.20 10.77 -18.56
CA GLY A 245 -13.24 10.45 -19.99
C GLY A 245 -12.25 9.34 -20.37
N VAL A 246 -12.47 8.76 -21.54
CA VAL A 246 -11.66 7.68 -22.10
C VAL A 246 -11.30 8.05 -23.55
N GLU A 247 -10.05 7.84 -23.89
CA GLU A 247 -9.54 7.96 -25.24
C GLU A 247 -9.06 6.61 -25.74
N ARG A 248 -9.34 6.31 -27.01
CA ARG A 248 -8.78 5.15 -27.67
C ARG A 248 -7.40 5.47 -28.24
N GLY A 249 -6.46 4.55 -28.08
CA GLY A 249 -5.08 4.74 -28.56
C GLY A 249 -4.32 3.43 -28.72
N ILE A 250 -3.20 3.49 -29.41
CA ILE A 250 -2.33 2.34 -29.66
C ILE A 250 -1.32 2.20 -28.52
N LEU A 251 -1.16 0.98 -27.97
CA LEU A 251 -0.29 0.73 -26.84
C LEU A 251 1.17 1.14 -27.15
N GLY A 252 1.75 0.72 -28.26
CA GLY A 252 3.16 0.94 -28.58
C GLY A 252 3.56 2.42 -28.69
N THR A 253 2.62 3.31 -28.97
CA THR A 253 2.86 4.76 -29.03
C THR A 253 2.47 5.48 -27.73
N SER A 254 1.93 4.75 -26.75
CA SER A 254 1.44 5.35 -25.50
C SER A 254 2.60 5.85 -24.61
N PRO A 255 2.40 6.95 -23.87
CA PRO A 255 3.39 7.43 -22.88
C PRO A 255 3.72 6.38 -21.83
N LEU A 256 2.72 5.60 -21.40
CA LEU A 256 2.91 4.52 -20.43
C LEU A 256 3.89 3.47 -20.95
N TRP A 257 3.69 2.99 -22.19
CA TRP A 257 4.56 1.96 -22.77
C TRP A 257 6.00 2.46 -22.90
N ARG A 258 6.18 3.68 -23.36
CA ARG A 258 7.50 4.29 -23.45
C ARG A 258 8.21 4.32 -22.11
N GLU A 259 7.54 4.80 -21.06
CA GLU A 259 8.11 4.85 -19.72
C GLU A 259 8.44 3.46 -19.17
N LEU A 260 7.53 2.48 -19.32
CA LEU A 260 7.80 1.11 -18.87
C LEU A 260 9.01 0.50 -19.60
N SER A 261 9.09 0.71 -20.91
CA SER A 261 10.21 0.23 -21.72
C SER A 261 11.54 0.83 -21.29
N GLU A 262 11.60 2.15 -21.08
CA GLU A 262 12.79 2.85 -20.56
C GLU A 262 13.20 2.34 -19.17
N ARG A 263 12.23 2.05 -18.28
CA ARG A 263 12.50 1.48 -16.97
C ARG A 263 13.08 0.08 -17.07
N VAL A 264 12.58 -0.74 -18.00
CA VAL A 264 13.15 -2.08 -18.29
C VAL A 264 14.59 -1.94 -18.76
N GLU A 265 14.87 -1.06 -19.72
CA GLU A 265 16.20 -0.87 -20.27
C GLU A 265 17.23 -0.48 -19.21
N ARG A 266 16.86 0.45 -18.33
CA ARG A 266 17.74 0.83 -17.21
C ARG A 266 18.03 -0.34 -16.26
N LEU A 267 17.05 -1.20 -16.00
CA LEU A 267 17.23 -2.33 -15.07
C LEU A 267 17.99 -3.51 -15.71
N VAL A 268 17.76 -3.78 -17.00
CA VAL A 268 18.47 -4.86 -17.72
C VAL A 268 19.98 -4.63 -17.75
N GLY A 269 20.42 -3.36 -17.78
CA GLY A 269 21.85 -3.00 -17.70
C GLY A 269 22.38 -2.82 -16.29
N HIS A 270 21.57 -3.03 -15.23
CA HIS A 270 21.97 -2.72 -13.87
C HIS A 270 22.66 -3.92 -13.18
N GLU A 271 23.84 -3.68 -12.58
CA GLU A 271 24.67 -4.72 -11.94
C GLU A 271 24.00 -5.49 -10.80
N ALA A 272 22.99 -4.90 -10.16
CA ALA A 272 22.25 -5.54 -9.07
C ALA A 272 21.31 -6.66 -9.54
N LEU A 273 21.04 -6.81 -10.84
CA LEU A 273 20.22 -7.86 -11.40
C LEU A 273 21.12 -8.97 -11.96
N ASP A 274 20.80 -10.22 -11.62
CA ASP A 274 21.43 -11.35 -12.26
C ASP A 274 20.95 -11.51 -13.73
N THR A 275 21.75 -12.20 -14.55
CA THR A 275 21.46 -12.43 -15.96
C THR A 275 20.10 -13.07 -16.22
N PRO A 276 19.65 -14.11 -15.44
CA PRO A 276 18.32 -14.69 -15.61
C PRO A 276 17.18 -13.71 -15.41
N MET A 277 17.25 -12.86 -14.38
CA MET A 277 16.22 -11.84 -14.09
C MET A 277 16.20 -10.75 -15.17
N ALA A 278 17.36 -10.24 -15.55
CA ALA A 278 17.48 -9.26 -16.62
C ALA A 278 16.90 -9.81 -17.95
N ALA A 279 17.23 -11.06 -18.29
CA ALA A 279 16.69 -11.73 -19.47
C ALA A 279 15.16 -11.96 -19.39
N ALA A 280 14.64 -12.32 -18.23
CA ALA A 280 13.20 -12.50 -18.04
C ALA A 280 12.45 -11.16 -18.22
N LEU A 281 12.98 -10.08 -17.67
CA LEU A 281 12.43 -8.73 -17.78
C LEU A 281 12.43 -8.25 -19.24
N ALA A 282 13.56 -8.42 -19.95
CA ALA A 282 13.69 -8.10 -21.37
C ALA A 282 12.70 -8.90 -22.23
N ARG A 283 12.55 -10.21 -21.98
CA ARG A 283 11.58 -11.04 -22.69
C ARG A 283 10.15 -10.55 -22.56
N VAL A 284 9.71 -10.12 -21.38
CA VAL A 284 8.35 -9.59 -21.21
C VAL A 284 8.17 -8.31 -22.00
N ARG A 285 9.14 -7.39 -22.00
CA ARG A 285 9.14 -6.18 -22.81
C ARG A 285 9.00 -6.53 -24.30
N ASP A 286 9.88 -7.41 -24.80
CA ASP A 286 9.91 -7.79 -26.22
C ASP A 286 8.60 -8.49 -26.65
N ARG A 287 7.96 -9.24 -25.73
CA ARG A 287 6.64 -9.83 -25.99
C ARG A 287 5.53 -8.79 -26.05
N VAL A 288 5.56 -7.78 -25.16
CA VAL A 288 4.60 -6.67 -25.24
C VAL A 288 4.80 -5.93 -26.56
N GLU A 289 6.04 -5.62 -26.93
CA GLU A 289 6.36 -4.94 -28.18
C GLU A 289 5.90 -5.75 -29.39
N SER A 290 6.29 -7.02 -29.49
CA SER A 290 6.00 -7.84 -30.67
C SER A 290 4.54 -8.28 -30.81
N TRP A 291 3.80 -8.42 -29.70
CA TRP A 291 2.44 -8.97 -29.72
C TRP A 291 1.34 -7.94 -29.49
N HIS A 292 1.67 -6.82 -28.87
CA HIS A 292 0.68 -5.86 -28.40
C HIS A 292 0.96 -4.41 -28.80
N ALA A 293 2.10 -4.11 -29.44
CA ALA A 293 2.40 -2.72 -29.81
C ALA A 293 1.28 -2.08 -30.64
N SER A 294 0.66 -2.84 -31.54
CA SER A 294 -0.44 -2.39 -32.40
C SER A 294 -1.83 -2.54 -31.74
N THR A 295 -1.90 -3.03 -30.48
CA THR A 295 -3.20 -3.22 -29.82
C THR A 295 -3.82 -1.86 -29.48
N GLU A 296 -5.05 -1.65 -29.93
CA GLU A 296 -5.87 -0.53 -29.48
C GLU A 296 -6.37 -0.78 -28.05
N LEU A 297 -6.15 0.19 -27.19
CA LEU A 297 -6.61 0.20 -25.80
C LEU A 297 -7.44 1.44 -25.51
N ASP A 298 -8.33 1.30 -24.55
CA ASP A 298 -8.99 2.44 -23.90
C ASP A 298 -8.05 2.99 -22.83
N PHE A 299 -7.73 4.28 -22.90
CA PHE A 299 -6.91 5.00 -21.91
C PHE A 299 -7.76 5.99 -21.14
N GLY A 300 -7.67 5.95 -19.83
CA GLY A 300 -8.38 6.84 -18.93
C GLY A 300 -7.64 7.00 -17.61
N LEU A 301 -8.33 7.46 -16.59
CA LEU A 301 -7.75 7.62 -15.26
C LEU A 301 -7.29 6.26 -14.70
N MET A 302 -6.04 6.19 -14.30
CA MET A 302 -5.44 5.04 -13.64
C MET A 302 -4.86 5.46 -12.30
N HIS A 303 -5.21 4.78 -11.24
CA HIS A 303 -4.58 4.98 -9.92
C HIS A 303 -3.18 4.36 -9.86
N GLY A 304 -3.00 3.23 -10.50
CA GLY A 304 -1.74 2.51 -10.58
C GLY A 304 -1.36 1.69 -9.34
N ASP A 305 -1.94 1.97 -8.19
CA ASP A 305 -1.81 1.18 -6.95
C ASP A 305 -3.18 0.93 -6.30
N TRP A 306 -4.15 0.52 -7.13
CA TRP A 306 -5.53 0.24 -6.73
C TRP A 306 -5.60 -1.01 -5.87
N ALA A 307 -5.46 -0.82 -4.56
CA ALA A 307 -5.37 -1.91 -3.61
C ALA A 307 -6.24 -1.65 -2.36
N PRO A 308 -6.69 -2.69 -1.65
CA PRO A 308 -7.59 -2.53 -0.51
C PRO A 308 -7.06 -1.62 0.61
N TRP A 309 -5.75 -1.49 0.73
CA TRP A 309 -5.11 -0.62 1.72
C TRP A 309 -5.08 0.86 1.32
N ASN A 310 -5.38 1.18 0.07
CA ASN A 310 -5.42 2.55 -0.46
C ASN A 310 -6.85 3.06 -0.65
N MET A 311 -7.85 2.39 -0.07
CA MET A 311 -9.25 2.76 -0.25
C MET A 311 -10.14 2.43 0.95
N ALA A 312 -11.27 3.13 1.03
CA ALA A 312 -12.30 2.91 2.04
C ALA A 312 -13.69 3.20 1.47
N SER A 313 -14.70 2.48 1.96
CA SER A 313 -16.10 2.84 1.73
C SER A 313 -16.57 3.80 2.82
N ILE A 314 -17.11 4.95 2.43
CA ILE A 314 -17.68 5.95 3.32
C ILE A 314 -19.14 6.18 2.89
N GLY A 315 -20.09 5.57 3.60
CA GLY A 315 -21.48 5.53 3.15
C GLY A 315 -21.60 4.78 1.82
N SER A 316 -22.15 5.41 0.81
CA SER A 316 -22.24 4.93 -0.57
C SER A 316 -21.01 5.28 -1.42
N SER A 317 -20.13 6.15 -0.92
CA SER A 317 -18.98 6.65 -1.66
C SER A 317 -17.73 5.81 -1.40
N LEU A 318 -16.83 5.75 -2.39
CA LEU A 318 -15.49 5.22 -2.25
C LEU A 318 -14.52 6.36 -1.96
N ALA A 319 -13.69 6.22 -0.93
CA ALA A 319 -12.55 7.10 -0.66
C ALA A 319 -11.27 6.41 -1.10
N VAL A 320 -10.38 7.11 -1.78
CA VAL A 320 -9.13 6.57 -2.32
C VAL A 320 -7.99 7.55 -2.07
N TRP A 321 -6.87 7.05 -1.58
CA TRP A 321 -5.65 7.81 -1.28
C TRP A 321 -4.43 7.15 -1.90
N ASP A 322 -3.26 7.80 -1.79
CA ASP A 322 -1.96 7.32 -2.31
C ASP A 322 -1.89 7.34 -3.84
N TRP A 323 -2.17 8.51 -4.44
CA TRP A 323 -2.21 8.75 -5.88
C TRP A 323 -0.83 8.95 -6.51
N GLU A 324 0.22 8.56 -5.83
CA GLU A 324 1.61 8.74 -6.27
C GLU A 324 2.02 7.93 -7.52
N ARG A 325 1.19 7.00 -7.94
CA ARG A 325 1.39 6.15 -9.12
C ARG A 325 0.32 6.36 -10.20
N SER A 326 -0.52 7.37 -9.99
CA SER A 326 -1.64 7.62 -10.90
C SER A 326 -1.20 8.17 -12.25
N ARG A 327 -2.06 7.98 -13.23
CA ARG A 327 -1.90 8.52 -14.57
C ARG A 327 -3.25 8.98 -15.08
N MET A 328 -3.29 10.16 -15.69
CA MET A 328 -4.52 10.64 -16.34
C MET A 328 -4.87 9.83 -17.59
N ARG A 329 -3.88 9.16 -18.19
CA ARG A 329 -4.01 8.31 -19.38
C ARG A 329 -3.30 6.98 -19.18
N GLY A 330 -3.87 6.11 -18.36
CA GLY A 330 -3.47 4.72 -18.20
C GLY A 330 -4.47 3.76 -18.83
N PRO A 331 -4.09 2.49 -19.11
CA PRO A 331 -5.01 1.52 -19.71
C PRO A 331 -6.19 1.21 -18.80
N VAL A 332 -7.40 1.35 -19.29
CA VAL A 332 -8.62 0.93 -18.59
C VAL A 332 -8.53 -0.58 -18.34
N GLY A 333 -8.90 -1.00 -17.13
CA GLY A 333 -8.76 -2.39 -16.68
C GLY A 333 -7.47 -2.69 -15.90
N PHE A 334 -6.43 -1.83 -15.99
CA PHE A 334 -5.20 -2.00 -15.23
C PHE A 334 -5.48 -2.12 -13.72
N ASP A 335 -6.18 -1.16 -13.15
CA ASP A 335 -6.48 -1.11 -11.71
C ASP A 335 -7.32 -2.30 -11.24
N GLY A 336 -8.26 -2.77 -12.05
CA GLY A 336 -9.07 -3.95 -11.75
C GLY A 336 -8.24 -5.23 -11.69
N LEU A 337 -7.34 -5.43 -12.66
CA LEU A 337 -6.44 -6.58 -12.71
C LEU A 337 -5.39 -6.52 -11.59
N PHE A 338 -4.81 -5.34 -11.36
CA PHE A 338 -3.88 -5.08 -10.26
C PHE A 338 -4.54 -5.40 -8.91
N PHE A 339 -5.75 -4.91 -8.66
CA PHE A 339 -6.50 -5.18 -7.45
C PHE A 339 -6.69 -6.68 -7.19
N ARG A 340 -7.15 -7.43 -8.20
CA ARG A 340 -7.36 -8.87 -8.06
C ARG A 340 -6.08 -9.60 -7.71
N PHE A 341 -5.00 -9.29 -8.42
CA PHE A 341 -3.70 -9.88 -8.17
C PHE A 341 -3.20 -9.57 -6.75
N GLN A 342 -3.26 -8.30 -6.31
CA GLN A 342 -2.83 -7.88 -4.98
C GLN A 342 -3.66 -8.52 -3.85
N VAL A 343 -4.98 -8.62 -4.03
CA VAL A 343 -5.87 -9.30 -3.06
C VAL A 343 -5.50 -10.77 -2.92
N ASP A 344 -5.28 -11.47 -4.03
CA ASP A 344 -4.93 -12.88 -3.99
C ASP A 344 -3.54 -13.09 -3.36
N LEU A 345 -2.59 -12.23 -3.66
CA LEU A 345 -1.22 -12.30 -3.14
C LEU A 345 -1.12 -11.93 -1.64
N TRP A 346 -1.69 -10.80 -1.24
CA TRP A 346 -1.44 -10.22 0.08
C TRP A 346 -2.57 -10.44 1.11
N ILE A 347 -3.81 -10.56 0.66
CA ILE A 347 -4.96 -10.80 1.56
C ILE A 347 -5.25 -12.28 1.70
N ARG A 348 -5.25 -13.02 0.58
CA ARG A 348 -5.47 -14.47 0.56
C ARG A 348 -4.19 -15.28 0.76
N LEU A 349 -3.03 -14.61 0.71
CA LEU A 349 -1.71 -15.21 0.89
C LEU A 349 -1.44 -16.37 -0.09
N LEU A 350 -1.93 -16.26 -1.31
CA LEU A 350 -1.67 -17.26 -2.34
C LEU A 350 -0.24 -17.11 -2.87
N PRO A 351 0.39 -18.21 -3.30
CA PRO A 351 1.61 -18.14 -4.09
C PRO A 351 1.41 -17.28 -5.36
N PRO A 352 2.43 -16.54 -5.83
CA PRO A 352 2.32 -15.64 -6.98
C PRO A 352 1.74 -16.29 -8.23
N GLU A 353 2.13 -17.54 -8.52
CA GLU A 353 1.66 -18.31 -9.67
C GLU A 353 0.15 -18.61 -9.57
N GLN A 354 -0.33 -18.92 -8.37
CA GLN A 354 -1.74 -19.17 -8.12
C GLN A 354 -2.54 -17.87 -8.18
N ALA A 355 -1.99 -16.77 -7.65
CA ALA A 355 -2.61 -15.43 -7.73
C ALA A 355 -2.76 -15.02 -9.21
N LEU A 356 -1.71 -15.20 -10.02
CA LEU A 356 -1.74 -14.91 -11.46
C LEU A 356 -2.74 -15.82 -12.19
N ALA A 357 -2.72 -17.12 -11.95
CA ALA A 357 -3.66 -18.07 -12.58
C ALA A 357 -5.13 -17.72 -12.24
N ARG A 358 -5.41 -17.24 -11.02
CA ARG A 358 -6.75 -16.76 -10.65
C ARG A 358 -7.11 -15.46 -11.36
N THR A 359 -6.17 -14.53 -11.48
CA THR A 359 -6.38 -13.27 -12.21
C THR A 359 -6.66 -13.55 -13.68
N LEU A 360 -5.92 -14.46 -14.31
CA LEU A 360 -6.16 -14.92 -15.69
C LEU A 360 -7.56 -15.52 -15.89
N ARG A 361 -7.99 -16.41 -15.02
CA ARG A 361 -9.35 -16.98 -15.12
C ARG A 361 -10.46 -15.94 -15.07
N ARG A 362 -10.23 -14.83 -14.35
CA ARG A 362 -11.19 -13.74 -14.18
C ARG A 362 -10.92 -12.53 -15.07
N LEU A 363 -9.99 -12.66 -15.98
CA LEU A 363 -9.60 -11.55 -16.86
C LEU A 363 -10.77 -10.99 -17.67
N PRO A 364 -11.57 -11.81 -18.39
CA PRO A 364 -12.71 -11.29 -19.18
C PRO A 364 -13.74 -10.57 -18.28
N GLU A 365 -14.08 -11.17 -17.13
CA GLU A 365 -14.99 -10.56 -16.15
C GLU A 365 -14.46 -9.22 -15.64
N THR A 366 -13.15 -9.15 -15.37
CA THR A 366 -12.51 -7.94 -14.82
C THR A 366 -12.50 -6.82 -15.85
N MET A 367 -12.16 -7.11 -17.10
CA MET A 367 -12.14 -6.14 -18.18
C MET A 367 -13.55 -5.59 -18.45
N ALA A 368 -14.54 -6.46 -18.57
CA ALA A 368 -15.94 -6.07 -18.75
C ALA A 368 -16.46 -5.21 -17.59
N ALA A 369 -16.13 -5.57 -16.34
CA ALA A 369 -16.49 -4.79 -15.16
C ALA A 369 -15.77 -3.43 -15.11
N SER A 370 -14.59 -3.33 -15.70
CA SER A 370 -13.85 -2.09 -15.88
C SER A 370 -14.40 -1.23 -17.05
N GLY A 371 -15.34 -1.74 -17.83
CA GLY A 371 -15.96 -1.04 -18.93
C GLY A 371 -15.11 -1.01 -20.20
N THR A 372 -14.26 -2.00 -20.44
CA THR A 372 -13.42 -2.13 -21.63
C THR A 372 -13.47 -3.55 -22.22
N ALA A 373 -13.01 -3.69 -23.46
CA ALA A 373 -13.07 -4.94 -24.20
C ALA A 373 -12.22 -6.05 -23.54
N PRO A 374 -12.78 -7.26 -23.35
CA PRO A 374 -12.03 -8.39 -22.78
C PRO A 374 -10.77 -8.78 -23.58
N GLU A 375 -10.76 -8.53 -24.88
CA GLU A 375 -9.67 -8.83 -25.81
C GLU A 375 -8.41 -8.02 -25.49
N ALA A 376 -8.54 -6.83 -24.89
CA ALA A 376 -7.44 -6.01 -24.40
C ALA A 376 -6.76 -6.61 -23.16
N GLY A 377 -7.44 -7.52 -22.48
CA GLY A 377 -7.00 -8.07 -21.18
C GLY A 377 -5.60 -8.66 -21.16
N PRO A 378 -5.19 -9.50 -22.12
CA PRO A 378 -3.83 -10.06 -22.15
C PRO A 378 -2.73 -8.99 -22.21
N ALA A 379 -2.93 -7.92 -23.00
CA ALA A 379 -2.02 -6.79 -23.05
C ALA A 379 -1.94 -6.06 -21.70
N VAL A 380 -3.10 -5.68 -21.17
CA VAL A 380 -3.17 -4.94 -19.91
C VAL A 380 -2.60 -5.75 -18.74
N LEU A 381 -2.86 -7.08 -18.69
CA LEU A 381 -2.31 -7.92 -17.63
C LEU A 381 -0.77 -8.01 -17.68
N ARG A 382 -0.17 -8.06 -18.89
CA ARG A 382 1.29 -7.99 -19.01
C ARG A 382 1.86 -6.68 -18.48
N LEU A 383 1.20 -5.56 -18.76
CA LEU A 383 1.60 -4.26 -18.22
C LEU A 383 1.51 -4.25 -16.68
N VAL A 384 0.47 -4.86 -16.11
CA VAL A 384 0.36 -5.02 -14.64
C VAL A 384 1.51 -5.85 -14.09
N MET A 385 1.83 -6.99 -14.69
CA MET A 385 2.92 -7.85 -14.22
C MET A 385 4.28 -7.17 -14.38
N LEU A 386 4.48 -6.47 -15.47
CA LEU A 386 5.71 -5.68 -15.71
C LEU A 386 5.86 -4.58 -14.66
N GLU A 387 4.81 -3.82 -14.38
CA GLU A 387 4.83 -2.77 -13.37
C GLU A 387 5.09 -3.32 -11.96
N VAL A 388 4.46 -4.45 -11.60
CA VAL A 388 4.71 -5.13 -10.31
C VAL A 388 6.18 -5.54 -10.18
N ALA A 389 6.76 -6.13 -11.23
CA ALA A 389 8.16 -6.54 -11.25
C ALA A 389 9.11 -5.33 -11.18
N LEU A 390 8.89 -4.31 -12.00
CA LEU A 390 9.70 -3.10 -12.04
C LEU A 390 9.80 -2.43 -10.67
N ARG A 391 8.69 -2.28 -9.95
CA ARG A 391 8.69 -1.68 -8.60
C ARG A 391 9.60 -2.42 -7.61
N GLN A 392 9.62 -3.75 -7.67
CA GLN A 392 10.46 -4.54 -6.78
C GLN A 392 11.92 -4.48 -7.21
N LEU A 393 12.20 -4.59 -8.52
CA LEU A 393 13.55 -4.62 -9.06
C LEU A 393 14.25 -3.26 -8.98
N GLU A 394 13.51 -2.17 -9.13
CA GLU A 394 14.02 -0.81 -8.83
C GLU A 394 14.43 -0.69 -7.36
N GLY A 395 13.71 -1.34 -6.46
CA GLY A 395 14.10 -1.45 -5.06
C GLY A 395 15.42 -2.20 -4.88
N VAL A 396 15.61 -3.31 -5.60
CA VAL A 396 16.88 -4.07 -5.60
C VAL A 396 18.01 -3.21 -6.13
N ALA A 397 17.82 -2.55 -7.27
CA ALA A 397 18.80 -1.66 -7.86
C ALA A 397 19.19 -0.49 -6.93
N ALA A 398 18.26 -0.02 -6.12
CA ALA A 398 18.52 0.99 -5.09
C ALA A 398 19.11 0.42 -3.78
N GLY A 399 19.54 -0.84 -3.75
CA GLY A 399 20.17 -1.49 -2.60
C GLY A 399 19.22 -1.96 -1.51
N ALA A 400 17.91 -2.04 -1.77
CA ALA A 400 16.99 -2.60 -0.79
C ALA A 400 17.15 -4.13 -0.67
N PRO A 401 17.21 -4.67 0.55
CA PRO A 401 17.26 -6.11 0.74
C PRO A 401 15.93 -6.74 0.30
N VAL A 402 15.98 -7.60 -0.70
CA VAL A 402 14.82 -8.40 -1.13
C VAL A 402 15.04 -9.85 -0.71
N PRO A 403 14.11 -10.45 0.04
CA PRO A 403 14.22 -11.87 0.38
C PRO A 403 14.32 -12.74 -0.88
N ALA A 404 15.21 -13.73 -0.88
CA ALA A 404 15.43 -14.61 -2.03
C ALA A 404 14.13 -15.23 -2.58
N ARG A 405 13.19 -15.61 -1.70
CA ARG A 405 11.87 -16.12 -2.09
C ARG A 405 11.05 -15.13 -2.91
N VAL A 406 11.17 -13.81 -2.63
CA VAL A 406 10.46 -12.77 -3.39
C VAL A 406 11.10 -12.60 -4.75
N TYR A 407 12.43 -12.62 -4.80
CA TYR A 407 13.18 -12.55 -6.06
C TYR A 407 12.86 -13.73 -6.98
N GLN A 408 12.84 -14.97 -6.44
CA GLN A 408 12.43 -16.15 -7.19
C GLN A 408 10.98 -16.09 -7.68
N ALA A 409 10.07 -15.60 -6.83
CA ALA A 409 8.68 -15.42 -7.21
C ALA A 409 8.50 -14.39 -8.35
N LEU A 410 9.32 -13.34 -8.38
CA LEU A 410 9.34 -12.37 -9.47
C LEU A 410 9.83 -13.00 -10.78
N SER A 411 10.88 -13.83 -10.73
CA SER A 411 11.37 -14.57 -11.91
C SER A 411 10.27 -15.44 -12.49
N GLY A 412 9.63 -16.27 -11.69
CA GLY A 412 8.51 -17.13 -12.13
C GLY A 412 7.33 -16.32 -12.68
N LEU A 413 7.03 -15.17 -12.09
CA LEU A 413 5.98 -14.27 -12.56
C LEU A 413 6.29 -13.70 -13.96
N LEU A 414 7.54 -13.25 -14.16
CA LEU A 414 8.00 -12.71 -15.44
C LEU A 414 8.06 -13.82 -16.53
N GLU A 415 8.50 -15.02 -16.17
CA GLU A 415 8.48 -16.16 -17.10
C GLU A 415 7.06 -16.48 -17.58
N GLN A 416 6.09 -16.53 -16.66
CA GLN A 416 4.69 -16.73 -17.01
C GLN A 416 4.13 -15.56 -17.82
N ALA A 417 4.45 -14.32 -17.51
CA ALA A 417 4.04 -13.14 -18.27
C ALA A 417 4.61 -13.15 -19.72
N GLY A 418 5.81 -13.73 -19.89
CA GLY A 418 6.43 -13.94 -21.19
C GLY A 418 5.93 -15.16 -21.97
N ASP A 419 5.01 -15.96 -21.42
CA ASP A 419 4.53 -17.21 -22.02
C ASP A 419 3.71 -16.94 -23.30
N GLU A 420 3.98 -17.75 -24.36
CA GLU A 420 3.28 -17.64 -25.65
C GLU A 420 1.79 -17.97 -25.57
N ARG A 421 1.37 -18.73 -24.58
CA ARG A 421 -0.06 -19.02 -24.31
C ARG A 421 -0.91 -17.78 -24.13
N TRP A 422 -0.29 -16.63 -23.83
CA TRP A 422 -0.96 -15.34 -23.69
C TRP A 422 -0.93 -14.50 -24.97
N ARG A 423 -0.50 -15.09 -26.08
CA ARG A 423 -0.50 -14.41 -27.39
C ARG A 423 -1.94 -14.16 -27.85
N PRO A 424 -2.27 -12.97 -28.41
CA PRO A 424 -3.55 -12.72 -29.05
C PRO A 424 -3.82 -13.75 -30.15
N GLY A 425 -5.00 -14.36 -30.16
CA GLY A 425 -5.36 -15.40 -31.16
C GLY A 425 -4.67 -16.76 -30.98
N GLY A 426 -3.85 -16.94 -29.95
CA GLY A 426 -3.29 -18.24 -29.60
C GLY A 426 -4.36 -19.24 -29.15
N PRO A 427 -4.07 -20.57 -29.18
CA PRO A 427 -5.03 -21.58 -28.80
C PRO A 427 -5.52 -21.31 -27.38
N ARG A 428 -6.84 -21.22 -27.19
CA ARG A 428 -7.46 -21.15 -25.88
C ARG A 428 -7.10 -22.45 -25.15
N THR A 429 -6.02 -22.44 -24.38
CA THR A 429 -5.68 -23.60 -23.57
C THR A 429 -6.79 -23.83 -22.56
N ALA A 430 -7.30 -25.06 -22.53
CA ALA A 430 -8.16 -25.56 -21.47
C ALA A 430 -7.57 -25.13 -20.12
N ALA A 431 -8.45 -24.74 -19.19
CA ALA A 431 -8.05 -24.35 -17.83
C ALA A 431 -7.00 -25.34 -17.30
N PRO A 432 -5.92 -24.87 -16.63
CA PRO A 432 -4.97 -25.78 -16.05
C PRO A 432 -5.73 -26.81 -15.20
N PRO A 433 -5.34 -28.10 -15.22
CA PRO A 433 -6.05 -29.12 -14.48
C PRO A 433 -6.17 -28.67 -13.03
N SER A 434 -7.37 -28.75 -12.48
CA SER A 434 -7.59 -28.54 -11.05
C SER A 434 -6.50 -29.29 -10.32
N PRO A 435 -5.82 -28.69 -9.32
CA PRO A 435 -4.87 -29.42 -8.52
C PRO A 435 -5.59 -30.67 -8.02
N ALA A 436 -5.03 -31.84 -8.35
CA ALA A 436 -5.58 -33.12 -7.96
C ALA A 436 -5.97 -33.05 -6.51
N THR A 437 -7.22 -33.33 -6.20
CA THR A 437 -7.74 -33.42 -4.85
C THR A 437 -6.73 -34.21 -4.02
N ALA A 438 -6.13 -33.55 -3.04
CA ALA A 438 -5.24 -34.21 -2.10
C ALA A 438 -5.95 -35.46 -1.59
N PRO A 439 -5.27 -36.62 -1.51
CA PRO A 439 -5.90 -37.83 -1.03
C PRO A 439 -6.52 -37.57 0.34
N PRO A 440 -7.69 -38.15 0.63
CA PRO A 440 -8.39 -37.92 1.89
C PRO A 440 -7.41 -38.20 3.04
N ARG A 441 -7.26 -37.23 3.93
CA ARG A 441 -6.51 -37.44 5.17
C ARG A 441 -7.11 -38.68 5.84
N LYS A 442 -6.29 -39.73 6.01
CA LYS A 442 -6.64 -40.86 6.83
C LYS A 442 -7.09 -40.31 8.18
N GLU A 443 -8.35 -40.53 8.50
CA GLU A 443 -8.89 -40.29 9.83
C GLU A 443 -8.02 -41.07 10.82
N ALA A 444 -7.32 -40.34 11.68
CA ALA A 444 -6.64 -40.94 12.82
C ALA A 444 -7.74 -41.52 13.70
N SER A 445 -7.80 -42.86 13.75
CA SER A 445 -8.67 -43.63 14.61
C SER A 445 -8.58 -43.12 16.05
N ARG A 446 -9.67 -42.58 16.56
CA ARG A 446 -9.83 -42.24 17.98
C ARG A 446 -9.62 -43.52 18.80
N PRO A 447 -8.77 -43.53 19.84
CA PRO A 447 -8.73 -44.64 20.76
C PRO A 447 -10.06 -44.75 21.49
N GLN A 448 -10.70 -45.91 21.39
CA GLN A 448 -11.88 -46.28 22.16
C GLN A 448 -11.52 -46.24 23.65
N ARG A 449 -12.18 -45.32 24.39
CA ARG A 449 -12.17 -45.39 25.85
C ARG A 449 -13.09 -46.51 26.26
N THR A 450 -12.49 -47.65 26.67
CA THR A 450 -13.13 -48.72 27.41
C THR A 450 -13.63 -48.16 28.75
N GLY A 451 -14.91 -48.16 28.91
CA GLY A 451 -15.58 -47.82 30.15
C GLY A 451 -15.23 -48.88 31.22
N GLN A 452 -14.72 -48.45 32.36
CA GLN A 452 -14.85 -49.19 33.60
C GLN A 452 -15.74 -48.39 34.55
N ASN A 453 -16.96 -48.89 34.66
CA ASN A 453 -17.89 -48.58 35.74
C ASN A 453 -17.25 -49.05 37.05
N GLN A 454 -16.99 -48.14 37.96
CA GLN A 454 -16.91 -48.46 39.38
C GLN A 454 -17.81 -47.48 40.15
N SER A 455 -18.96 -47.99 40.53
CA SER A 455 -19.85 -47.53 41.53
C SER A 455 -19.14 -47.50 42.89
N HIS A 456 -19.03 -46.31 43.56
CA HIS A 456 -18.88 -46.21 45.00
C HIS A 456 -19.84 -45.19 45.53
N SER A 457 -20.86 -45.73 46.16
CA SER A 457 -21.72 -45.09 47.10
C SER A 457 -20.96 -44.73 48.42
N ARG A 458 -21.14 -43.55 48.93
CA ARG A 458 -21.13 -43.19 50.40
C ARG A 458 -21.64 -41.79 50.55
N ARG A 459 -22.83 -41.66 51.02
CA ARG A 459 -23.36 -41.23 52.33
C ARG A 459 -22.72 -39.98 52.94
N ARG A 460 -23.59 -38.97 53.01
CA ARG A 460 -23.99 -38.09 54.12
C ARG A 460 -22.97 -37.77 55.20
N SER A 461 -22.83 -36.50 55.48
CA SER A 461 -23.17 -35.74 56.74
C SER A 461 -22.71 -34.30 56.53
N ALA A 462 -23.53 -33.36 56.60
CA ALA A 462 -23.94 -32.41 57.61
C ALA A 462 -22.77 -31.87 58.47
N GLU A 463 -22.39 -30.62 58.16
CA GLU A 463 -22.39 -29.47 59.04
C GLU A 463 -22.10 -28.19 58.20
#